data_599fe49866e68f6c0751659d1f343850
#
_entry.id   599fe49866e68f6c0751659d1f343850
#
_cell.length_a   1.000
_cell.length_b   1.000
_cell.length_c   1.000
_cell.angle_alpha   90.00
_cell.angle_beta   90.00
_cell.angle_gamma   90.00
#
_symmetry.space_group_name_H-M   'P 1'
#
loop_
_entity.id
_entity.type
_entity.pdbx_description
1 polymer ?
#
loop_
_entity_poly.entity_id
_entity_poly.type
_entity_poly.pdbx_seq_one_letter_code
_entity_poly.pdbx_strand_id
1 'polypeptide(L)'
;MKKLFAVSVLALALGACAQAPNESAPGHTAMTVDRAAPVLDKATLSAYDWRLTEVVDRHGQPVEALRAGFERPLRLSFSDTSVNVQGGCNTQFGGYTLESGALRVEGLAATMKACAPNLMRLDAEIAARLKGHLAAQVQGGADAPRLRLTTAGGDVQVFTGVPTPETRYGGPGETVFLEIAPERVACSHPLIPDHRCLRVRERRYDAAGVLQPPAADWQPLYQPIKGYEHRDGEHAILRVKRFTDPHPPADRSSRVYILDLVVQRSI
;
A
#
# COMPACT_ATOMS: atom_id res chain seq x y z
N MET A 1 76.08 -44.14 -32.03
CA MET A 1 77.42 -43.55 -32.05
C MET A 1 77.38 -42.16 -31.57
N LYS A 2 78.20 -41.86 -30.55
CA LYS A 2 78.70 -40.51 -30.14
C LYS A 2 77.61 -39.47 -29.74
N LYS A 3 77.34 -39.19 -28.46
CA LYS A 3 78.04 -38.25 -27.56
C LYS A 3 78.03 -36.82 -28.09
N LEU A 4 77.41 -35.90 -27.31
CA LEU A 4 78.18 -34.93 -26.53
C LEU A 4 77.25 -34.02 -25.66
N PHE A 5 77.77 -33.88 -24.46
CA PHE A 5 77.30 -32.95 -23.38
C PHE A 5 77.48 -31.50 -23.80
N ALA A 6 76.61 -30.60 -23.35
CA ALA A 6 77.02 -29.26 -22.97
C ALA A 6 76.15 -28.75 -21.82
N VAL A 7 76.82 -28.50 -20.74
CA VAL A 7 76.46 -27.80 -19.54
C VAL A 7 76.51 -26.28 -19.85
N SER A 8 75.54 -25.47 -19.43
CA SER A 8 75.83 -24.06 -19.10
C SER A 8 74.70 -23.43 -18.35
N VAL A 9 74.95 -23.19 -17.14
CA VAL A 9 74.94 -21.91 -16.38
C VAL A 9 73.61 -21.24 -16.15
N LEU A 10 73.27 -21.35 -14.89
CA LEU A 10 72.31 -20.65 -14.06
C LEU A 10 72.55 -19.13 -14.09
N ALA A 11 71.52 -18.34 -14.43
CA ALA A 11 71.44 -16.91 -14.11
C ALA A 11 70.17 -16.63 -13.35
N LEU A 12 70.33 -16.40 -12.04
CA LEU A 12 69.29 -15.81 -11.20
C LEU A 12 69.10 -14.34 -11.55
N ALA A 13 67.93 -14.00 -12.06
CA ALA A 13 67.48 -12.63 -12.11
C ALA A 13 66.41 -12.40 -11.01
N LEU A 14 66.79 -11.70 -9.96
CA LEU A 14 65.86 -11.18 -8.95
C LEU A 14 65.04 -10.07 -9.59
N GLY A 15 63.81 -10.39 -9.98
CA GLY A 15 62.78 -9.42 -10.34
C GLY A 15 62.05 -8.95 -9.11
N ALA A 16 62.34 -7.75 -8.65
CA ALA A 16 61.54 -7.06 -7.61
C ALA A 16 60.18 -6.68 -8.19
N CYS A 17 59.12 -7.40 -7.76
CA CYS A 17 57.74 -6.98 -8.00
C CYS A 17 57.47 -5.77 -7.10
N ALA A 18 57.43 -4.55 -7.69
CA ALA A 18 56.81 -3.40 -7.04
C ALA A 18 55.31 -3.63 -6.98
N GLN A 19 54.82 -3.84 -5.76
CA GLN A 19 53.39 -3.81 -5.48
C GLN A 19 52.91 -2.35 -5.60
N ALA A 20 52.04 -2.10 -6.56
CA ALA A 20 51.27 -0.85 -6.61
C ALA A 20 50.29 -0.82 -5.40
N PRO A 21 50.12 0.32 -4.72
CA PRO A 21 49.13 0.42 -3.67
C PRO A 21 47.74 0.28 -4.30
N ASN A 22 46.99 -0.71 -3.82
CA ASN A 22 45.60 -0.91 -4.16
C ASN A 22 44.79 0.22 -3.49
N GLU A 23 44.47 1.28 -4.25
CA GLU A 23 43.52 2.29 -3.82
C GLU A 23 42.15 1.61 -3.72
N SER A 24 41.79 1.23 -2.50
CA SER A 24 40.45 0.80 -2.16
C SER A 24 39.50 1.98 -2.42
N ALA A 25 38.73 1.88 -3.47
CA ALA A 25 37.60 2.77 -3.69
C ALA A 25 36.72 2.80 -2.44
N PRO A 26 36.25 3.98 -1.98
CA PRO A 26 35.37 4.04 -0.82
C PRO A 26 34.09 3.29 -1.16
N GLY A 27 33.92 2.13 -0.54
CA GLY A 27 32.68 1.39 -0.58
C GLY A 27 31.54 2.31 -0.12
N HIS A 28 30.64 2.61 -1.01
CA HIS A 28 29.35 3.20 -0.65
C HIS A 28 28.60 2.14 0.15
N THR A 29 28.85 2.12 1.46
CA THR A 29 27.96 1.43 2.38
C THR A 29 26.66 2.22 2.32
N ALA A 30 25.69 1.71 1.55
CA ALA A 30 24.33 2.17 1.64
C ALA A 30 23.94 1.97 3.12
N MET A 31 23.88 3.07 3.85
CA MET A 31 23.27 3.07 5.18
C MET A 31 21.81 2.65 4.96
N THR A 32 21.53 1.38 5.17
CA THR A 32 20.17 0.93 5.48
C THR A 32 19.81 1.64 6.77
N VAL A 33 19.03 2.71 6.67
CA VAL A 33 18.38 3.32 7.82
C VAL A 33 17.47 2.22 8.35
N ASP A 34 17.93 1.52 9.37
CA ASP A 34 17.14 0.56 10.12
C ASP A 34 16.01 1.37 10.80
N ARG A 35 14.90 1.49 10.10
CA ARG A 35 13.72 2.15 10.63
C ARG A 35 13.25 1.28 11.78
N ALA A 36 13.39 1.76 13.01
CA ALA A 36 12.94 1.09 14.22
C ALA A 36 11.55 0.48 14.01
N ALA A 37 11.35 -0.73 14.52
CA ALA A 37 10.06 -1.41 14.44
C ALA A 37 8.96 -0.48 15.00
N PRO A 38 7.82 -0.34 14.30
CA PRO A 38 6.76 0.53 14.76
C PRO A 38 6.21 0.03 16.10
N VAL A 39 5.96 0.95 17.00
CA VAL A 39 5.35 0.68 18.30
C VAL A 39 3.83 0.50 18.10
N LEU A 40 3.21 -0.37 18.86
CA LEU A 40 1.75 -0.51 18.85
C LEU A 40 1.09 0.70 19.53
N ASP A 41 0.63 1.63 18.73
CA ASP A 41 -0.15 2.80 19.12
C ASP A 41 -1.21 3.14 18.06
N LYS A 42 -2.05 4.13 18.33
CA LYS A 42 -3.11 4.55 17.40
C LYS A 42 -2.54 5.11 16.11
N ALA A 43 -1.43 5.82 16.17
CA ALA A 43 -0.77 6.40 15.01
C ALA A 43 -0.27 5.28 14.07
N THR A 44 0.36 4.26 14.62
CA THR A 44 0.79 3.08 13.87
C THR A 44 -0.40 2.32 13.30
N LEU A 45 -1.47 2.11 14.08
CA LEU A 45 -2.66 1.42 13.57
C LEU A 45 -3.28 2.16 12.39
N SER A 46 -3.41 3.48 12.45
CA SER A 46 -4.00 4.30 11.37
C SER A 46 -3.06 4.55 10.19
N ALA A 47 -1.75 4.35 10.36
CA ALA A 47 -0.77 4.54 9.29
C ALA A 47 -0.82 3.45 8.19
N TYR A 48 -1.51 2.34 8.44
CA TYR A 48 -1.54 1.19 7.55
C TYR A 48 -2.95 0.65 7.31
N ASP A 49 -3.18 0.17 6.10
CA ASP A 49 -4.22 -0.80 5.76
C ASP A 49 -3.69 -2.20 6.13
N TRP A 50 -4.33 -2.87 7.08
CA TRP A 50 -3.90 -4.17 7.59
C TRP A 50 -4.60 -5.30 6.86
N ARG A 51 -3.86 -6.08 6.08
CA ARG A 51 -4.39 -7.21 5.29
C ARG A 51 -4.09 -8.52 5.97
N LEU A 52 -5.13 -9.33 6.21
CA LEU A 52 -4.97 -10.67 6.79
C LEU A 52 -4.09 -11.53 5.88
N THR A 53 -3.05 -12.10 6.45
CA THR A 53 -2.13 -13.01 5.76
C THR A 53 -2.11 -14.40 6.37
N GLU A 54 -2.46 -14.51 7.65
CA GLU A 54 -2.48 -15.80 8.34
C GLU A 54 -3.55 -15.79 9.42
N VAL A 55 -4.23 -16.94 9.59
CA VAL A 55 -5.14 -17.16 10.70
C VAL A 55 -5.09 -18.62 11.12
N VAL A 56 -4.83 -18.83 12.39
CA VAL A 56 -4.80 -20.16 13.00
C VAL A 56 -5.60 -20.18 14.30
N ASP A 57 -6.14 -21.34 14.62
CA ASP A 57 -6.80 -21.58 15.89
C ASP A 57 -5.78 -21.75 17.03
N ARG A 58 -6.27 -21.96 18.26
CA ARG A 58 -5.44 -22.21 19.45
C ARG A 58 -4.53 -23.44 19.35
N HIS A 59 -4.78 -24.34 18.41
CA HIS A 59 -3.98 -25.54 18.16
C HIS A 59 -2.99 -25.35 17.01
N GLY A 60 -2.92 -24.13 16.43
CA GLY A 60 -2.08 -23.82 15.28
C GLY A 60 -2.63 -24.33 13.95
N GLN A 61 -3.90 -24.77 13.92
CA GLN A 61 -4.54 -25.23 12.68
C GLN A 61 -5.16 -24.05 11.91
N PRO A 62 -5.05 -24.03 10.59
CA PRO A 62 -5.68 -22.99 9.77
C PRO A 62 -7.20 -22.92 9.99
N VAL A 63 -7.73 -21.72 10.10
CA VAL A 63 -9.18 -21.49 10.20
C VAL A 63 -9.79 -21.39 8.80
N GLU A 64 -10.28 -22.52 8.28
CA GLU A 64 -10.75 -22.65 6.89
C GLU A 64 -11.85 -21.63 6.54
N ALA A 65 -12.74 -21.31 7.48
CA ALA A 65 -13.79 -20.32 7.24
C ALA A 65 -13.26 -18.94 6.85
N LEU A 66 -12.05 -18.56 7.31
CA LEU A 66 -11.40 -17.29 6.97
C LEU A 66 -10.48 -17.42 5.77
N ARG A 67 -10.02 -18.64 5.41
CA ARG A 67 -9.21 -18.87 4.20
C ARG A 67 -9.96 -18.63 2.91
N ALA A 68 -11.26 -18.94 2.89
CA ALA A 68 -12.12 -18.65 1.73
C ALA A 68 -12.19 -17.14 1.39
N GLY A 69 -11.86 -16.28 2.36
CA GLY A 69 -11.78 -14.83 2.16
C GLY A 69 -10.48 -14.35 1.48
N PHE A 70 -9.49 -15.21 1.20
CA PHE A 70 -8.22 -14.76 0.60
C PHE A 70 -8.32 -14.33 -0.87
N GLU A 71 -9.38 -14.69 -1.59
CA GLU A 71 -9.68 -14.04 -2.89
C GLU A 71 -9.99 -12.56 -2.72
N ARG A 72 -10.53 -12.17 -1.57
CA ARG A 72 -10.70 -10.80 -1.09
C ARG A 72 -10.14 -10.71 0.32
N PRO A 73 -8.85 -10.44 0.50
CA PRO A 73 -8.24 -10.48 1.82
C PRO A 73 -8.97 -9.58 2.80
N LEU A 74 -9.27 -10.13 3.99
CA LEU A 74 -9.79 -9.37 5.10
C LEU A 74 -8.86 -8.18 5.37
N ARG A 75 -9.44 -6.99 5.43
CA ARG A 75 -8.71 -5.75 5.68
C ARG A 75 -9.27 -5.04 6.90
N LEU A 76 -8.37 -4.58 7.76
CA LEU A 76 -8.67 -3.66 8.84
C LEU A 76 -8.09 -2.29 8.49
N SER A 77 -8.88 -1.24 8.67
CA SER A 77 -8.45 0.15 8.58
C SER A 77 -8.87 0.85 9.87
N PHE A 78 -7.93 1.51 10.52
CA PHE A 78 -8.17 2.19 11.80
C PHE A 78 -8.22 3.69 11.62
N SER A 79 -9.11 4.35 12.36
CA SER A 79 -9.08 5.79 12.64
C SER A 79 -8.71 5.97 14.12
N ASP A 80 -8.79 7.18 14.65
CA ASP A 80 -8.48 7.45 16.06
C ASP A 80 -9.37 6.68 17.04
N THR A 81 -10.61 6.38 16.66
CA THR A 81 -11.63 5.81 17.54
C THR A 81 -12.35 4.60 16.98
N SER A 82 -12.20 4.30 15.70
CA SER A 82 -12.94 3.23 15.04
C SER A 82 -12.08 2.32 14.20
N VAL A 83 -12.52 1.08 14.06
CA VAL A 83 -11.99 0.10 13.11
C VAL A 83 -13.04 -0.19 12.05
N ASN A 84 -12.63 -0.20 10.80
CA ASN A 84 -13.40 -0.64 9.65
C ASN A 84 -12.85 -1.98 9.18
N VAL A 85 -13.75 -2.93 8.90
CA VAL A 85 -13.43 -4.30 8.54
C VAL A 85 -14.08 -4.64 7.21
N GLN A 86 -13.28 -5.00 6.22
CA GLN A 86 -13.71 -5.35 4.86
C GLN A 86 -13.16 -6.72 4.46
N GLY A 87 -13.84 -7.42 3.58
CA GLY A 87 -13.39 -8.71 3.05
C GLY A 87 -14.46 -9.81 3.09
N GLY A 88 -15.51 -9.63 3.90
CA GLY A 88 -16.70 -10.47 3.87
C GLY A 88 -17.78 -9.98 2.90
N CYS A 89 -19.01 -10.38 3.15
CA CYS A 89 -20.19 -9.84 2.46
C CYS A 89 -20.42 -8.38 2.83
N ASN A 90 -20.40 -8.10 4.13
CA ASN A 90 -20.69 -6.81 4.69
C ASN A 90 -19.43 -6.09 5.15
N THR A 91 -19.42 -4.77 5.03
CA THR A 91 -18.47 -3.95 5.74
C THR A 91 -18.91 -3.88 7.20
N GLN A 92 -17.99 -4.20 8.12
CA GLN A 92 -18.23 -4.11 9.54
C GLN A 92 -17.43 -2.94 10.12
N PHE A 93 -17.95 -2.29 11.14
CA PHE A 93 -17.28 -1.16 11.79
C PHE A 93 -17.67 -1.05 13.26
N GLY A 94 -16.75 -0.59 14.08
CA GLY A 94 -16.99 -0.44 15.52
C GLY A 94 -15.94 0.42 16.19
N GLY A 95 -16.23 0.81 17.43
CA GLY A 95 -15.28 1.50 18.29
C GLY A 95 -14.17 0.57 18.78
N TYR A 96 -13.01 1.14 19.05
CA TYR A 96 -11.93 0.41 19.70
C TYR A 96 -11.19 1.28 20.72
N THR A 97 -10.60 0.61 21.71
CA THR A 97 -9.60 1.19 22.62
C THR A 97 -8.30 0.38 22.55
N LEU A 98 -7.19 1.04 22.85
CA LEU A 98 -5.88 0.42 22.92
C LEU A 98 -5.29 0.66 24.31
N GLU A 99 -5.12 -0.40 25.08
CA GLU A 99 -4.66 -0.34 26.47
C GLU A 99 -3.60 -1.42 26.71
N SER A 100 -2.42 -1.01 27.16
CA SER A 100 -1.36 -1.92 27.64
C SER A 100 -1.06 -3.11 26.69
N GLY A 101 -1.01 -2.87 25.38
CA GLY A 101 -0.75 -3.93 24.40
C GLY A 101 -1.95 -4.79 24.04
N ALA A 102 -3.15 -4.39 24.44
CA ALA A 102 -4.41 -5.01 24.05
C ALA A 102 -5.28 -4.07 23.23
N LEU A 103 -5.82 -4.60 22.13
CA LEU A 103 -6.86 -3.96 21.33
C LEU A 103 -8.21 -4.47 21.82
N ARG A 104 -9.07 -3.57 22.28
CA ARG A 104 -10.44 -3.91 22.65
C ARG A 104 -11.39 -3.36 21.60
N VAL A 105 -12.17 -4.25 20.99
CA VAL A 105 -13.24 -3.89 20.06
C VAL A 105 -14.58 -4.18 20.74
N GLU A 106 -15.39 -3.14 20.97
CA GLU A 106 -16.61 -3.26 21.78
C GLU A 106 -17.74 -4.00 21.08
N GLY A 107 -17.94 -3.72 19.81
CA GLY A 107 -18.93 -4.35 18.96
C GLY A 107 -18.77 -3.91 17.52
N LEU A 108 -19.23 -4.74 16.60
CA LEU A 108 -19.18 -4.45 15.18
C LEU A 108 -20.60 -4.33 14.64
N ALA A 109 -21.00 -3.14 14.19
CA ALA A 109 -22.13 -2.95 13.31
C ALA A 109 -21.74 -3.35 11.88
N ALA A 110 -22.72 -3.72 11.06
CA ALA A 110 -22.47 -4.17 9.69
C ALA A 110 -23.48 -3.56 8.72
N THR A 111 -23.08 -3.39 7.47
CA THR A 111 -24.03 -3.16 6.39
C THR A 111 -24.94 -4.38 6.22
N MET A 112 -26.11 -4.20 5.58
CA MET A 112 -27.13 -5.25 5.46
C MET A 112 -27.25 -5.72 4.00
N LYS A 113 -26.16 -6.20 3.43
CA LYS A 113 -26.22 -6.85 2.10
C LYS A 113 -26.60 -8.32 2.27
N ALA A 114 -27.42 -8.84 1.36
CA ALA A 114 -27.66 -10.26 1.24
C ALA A 114 -26.65 -10.87 0.25
N CYS A 115 -25.87 -11.81 0.72
CA CYS A 115 -24.89 -12.54 -0.09
C CYS A 115 -25.10 -14.04 0.01
N ALA A 116 -24.30 -14.83 -0.70
CA ALA A 116 -24.29 -16.27 -0.57
C ALA A 116 -24.02 -16.72 0.88
N PRO A 117 -24.61 -17.83 1.36
CA PRO A 117 -24.53 -18.25 2.75
C PRO A 117 -23.11 -18.40 3.30
N ASN A 118 -22.12 -18.77 2.47
CA ASN A 118 -20.73 -18.87 2.88
C ASN A 118 -20.13 -17.51 3.23
N LEU A 119 -20.47 -16.45 2.50
CA LEU A 119 -20.01 -15.07 2.78
C LEU A 119 -20.71 -14.49 4.01
N MET A 120 -21.99 -14.84 4.26
CA MET A 120 -22.68 -14.45 5.47
C MET A 120 -22.08 -15.12 6.72
N ARG A 121 -21.70 -16.40 6.60
CA ARG A 121 -20.96 -17.10 7.67
C ARG A 121 -19.59 -16.47 7.90
N LEU A 122 -18.90 -16.07 6.83
CA LEU A 122 -17.60 -15.38 6.93
C LEU A 122 -17.72 -14.09 7.76
N ASP A 123 -18.76 -13.27 7.54
CA ASP A 123 -19.01 -12.06 8.33
C ASP A 123 -19.13 -12.38 9.85
N ALA A 124 -19.84 -13.44 10.19
CA ALA A 124 -20.00 -13.88 11.58
C ALA A 124 -18.68 -14.38 12.20
N GLU A 125 -17.88 -15.15 11.44
CA GLU A 125 -16.56 -15.63 11.86
C GLU A 125 -15.56 -14.47 12.09
N ILE A 126 -15.60 -13.46 11.20
CA ILE A 126 -14.81 -12.23 11.35
C ILE A 126 -15.19 -11.50 12.63
N ALA A 127 -16.49 -11.23 12.83
CA ALA A 127 -16.99 -10.53 14.00
C ALA A 127 -16.64 -11.25 15.31
N ALA A 128 -16.77 -12.57 15.34
CA ALA A 128 -16.46 -13.38 16.51
C ALA A 128 -14.99 -13.28 16.95
N ARG A 129 -14.06 -13.14 15.99
CA ARG A 129 -12.62 -13.10 16.27
C ARG A 129 -12.07 -11.70 16.48
N LEU A 130 -12.81 -10.68 16.09
CA LEU A 130 -12.38 -9.28 16.29
C LEU A 130 -13.03 -8.63 17.50
N LYS A 131 -14.15 -9.16 18.02
CA LYS A 131 -14.86 -8.63 19.18
C LYS A 131 -14.15 -8.98 20.49
N GLY A 132 -14.12 -8.02 21.41
CA GLY A 132 -13.61 -8.21 22.77
C GLY A 132 -12.14 -7.82 22.93
N HIS A 133 -11.46 -8.46 23.87
CA HIS A 133 -10.05 -8.22 24.14
C HIS A 133 -9.15 -9.08 23.25
N LEU A 134 -8.26 -8.44 22.54
CA LEU A 134 -7.26 -9.06 21.67
C LEU A 134 -5.87 -8.63 22.14
N ALA A 135 -5.04 -9.58 22.55
CA ALA A 135 -3.61 -9.27 22.73
C ALA A 135 -3.05 -8.84 21.38
N ALA A 136 -2.44 -7.66 21.30
CA ALA A 136 -2.02 -7.05 20.06
C ALA A 136 -0.53 -6.72 20.10
N GLN A 137 0.17 -7.03 19.01
CA GLN A 137 1.60 -6.74 18.84
C GLN A 137 1.87 -6.30 17.42
N VAL A 138 2.74 -5.30 17.25
CA VAL A 138 3.30 -4.93 15.95
C VAL A 138 4.74 -5.38 15.89
N GLN A 139 5.14 -6.00 14.77
CA GLN A 139 6.48 -6.55 14.55
C GLN A 139 6.96 -6.21 13.14
N GLY A 140 8.27 -6.28 12.90
CA GLY A 140 8.88 -6.03 11.60
C GLY A 140 9.15 -4.57 11.31
N GLY A 141 9.67 -4.28 10.12
CA GLY A 141 10.02 -2.92 9.68
C GLY A 141 8.82 -2.10 9.21
N ALA A 142 9.00 -0.79 9.13
CA ALA A 142 7.94 0.16 8.76
C ALA A 142 7.37 -0.02 7.34
N ASP A 143 8.11 -0.66 6.44
CA ASP A 143 7.64 -0.85 5.05
C ASP A 143 6.55 -1.92 4.93
N ALA A 144 6.59 -2.94 5.79
CA ALA A 144 5.60 -4.02 5.83
C ALA A 144 5.48 -4.59 7.25
N PRO A 145 4.99 -3.80 8.23
CA PRO A 145 4.83 -4.28 9.60
C PRO A 145 3.79 -5.39 9.66
N ARG A 146 3.89 -6.23 10.69
CA ARG A 146 2.93 -7.31 10.96
C ARG A 146 2.19 -7.00 12.25
N LEU A 147 0.88 -6.89 12.16
CA LEU A 147 -0.01 -6.80 13.31
C LEU A 147 -0.48 -8.22 13.67
N ARG A 148 -0.12 -8.68 14.84
CA ARG A 148 -0.57 -9.95 15.42
C ARG A 148 -1.65 -9.68 16.43
N LEU A 149 -2.83 -10.27 16.23
CA LEU A 149 -3.95 -10.23 17.16
C LEU A 149 -4.19 -11.64 17.68
N THR A 150 -4.31 -11.79 19.00
CA THR A 150 -4.61 -13.07 19.64
C THR A 150 -5.88 -12.92 20.47
N THR A 151 -6.89 -13.74 20.20
CA THR A 151 -8.14 -13.77 20.95
C THR A 151 -7.94 -14.37 22.35
N ALA A 152 -8.86 -14.12 23.25
CA ALA A 152 -8.86 -14.78 24.56
C ALA A 152 -8.95 -16.32 24.45
N GLY A 153 -9.53 -16.84 23.37
CA GLY A 153 -9.59 -18.28 23.07
C GLY A 153 -8.30 -18.87 22.51
N GLY A 154 -7.29 -18.04 22.21
CA GLY A 154 -6.01 -18.47 21.68
C GLY A 154 -5.90 -18.48 20.15
N ASP A 155 -6.96 -18.11 19.40
CA ASP A 155 -6.87 -17.95 17.95
C ASP A 155 -5.95 -16.78 17.61
N VAL A 156 -5.13 -16.94 16.59
CA VAL A 156 -4.14 -15.96 16.17
C VAL A 156 -4.46 -15.49 14.75
N GLN A 157 -4.46 -14.18 14.57
CA GLN A 157 -4.61 -13.52 13.28
C GLN A 157 -3.39 -12.66 13.02
N VAL A 158 -2.78 -12.79 11.86
CA VAL A 158 -1.63 -11.98 11.44
C VAL A 158 -2.00 -11.17 10.21
N PHE A 159 -1.81 -9.87 10.32
CA PHE A 159 -2.06 -8.92 9.24
C PHE A 159 -0.74 -8.29 8.81
N THR A 160 -0.58 -8.10 7.51
CA THR A 160 0.52 -7.30 6.96
C THR A 160 0.04 -5.88 6.71
N GLY A 161 0.77 -4.90 7.21
CA GLY A 161 0.49 -3.48 7.03
C GLY A 161 0.94 -3.02 5.63
N VAL A 162 0.03 -2.38 4.91
CA VAL A 162 0.32 -1.65 3.68
C VAL A 162 0.21 -0.17 3.99
N PRO A 163 1.26 0.63 3.83
CA PRO A 163 1.18 2.07 4.12
C PRO A 163 -0.02 2.73 3.44
N THR A 164 -0.80 3.49 4.20
CA THR A 164 -1.86 4.32 3.62
C THR A 164 -1.25 5.36 2.65
N PRO A 165 -2.03 5.97 1.76
CA PRO A 165 -1.53 7.06 0.93
C PRO A 165 -0.89 8.19 1.74
N GLU A 166 -1.49 8.55 2.85
CA GLU A 166 -1.00 9.59 3.77
C GLU A 166 0.38 9.23 4.34
N THR A 167 0.55 7.99 4.76
CA THR A 167 1.84 7.47 5.26
C THR A 167 2.88 7.41 4.14
N ARG A 168 2.48 6.93 2.97
CA ARG A 168 3.37 6.75 1.82
C ARG A 168 3.89 8.08 1.27
N TYR A 169 3.02 9.09 1.18
CA TYR A 169 3.32 10.38 0.54
C TYR A 169 3.56 11.51 1.55
N GLY A 170 3.47 11.22 2.86
CA GLY A 170 3.86 12.16 3.91
C GLY A 170 2.84 13.25 4.22
N GLY A 171 1.53 12.94 4.12
CA GLY A 171 0.51 13.90 4.52
C GLY A 171 -0.90 13.57 3.99
N PRO A 172 -1.92 14.36 4.37
CA PRO A 172 -3.32 14.02 4.10
C PRO A 172 -3.73 14.14 2.62
N GLY A 173 -2.82 14.63 1.76
CA GLY A 173 -3.14 14.92 0.37
C GLY A 173 -4.12 16.10 0.24
N GLU A 174 -4.08 16.76 -0.89
CA GLU A 174 -5.01 17.85 -1.22
C GLU A 174 -6.30 17.29 -1.80
N THR A 175 -7.44 17.71 -1.31
CA THR A 175 -8.73 17.35 -1.91
C THR A 175 -8.98 18.20 -3.14
N VAL A 176 -9.12 17.56 -4.29
CA VAL A 176 -9.37 18.19 -5.59
C VAL A 176 -10.58 17.55 -6.23
N PHE A 177 -11.41 18.35 -6.91
CA PHE A 177 -12.48 17.84 -7.75
C PHE A 177 -12.04 17.91 -9.21
N LEU A 178 -12.08 16.77 -9.89
CA LEU A 178 -11.77 16.66 -11.30
C LEU A 178 -13.02 16.30 -12.09
N GLU A 179 -13.35 17.11 -13.07
CA GLU A 179 -14.33 16.79 -14.09
C GLU A 179 -13.62 16.04 -15.23
N ILE A 180 -14.14 14.90 -15.61
CA ILE A 180 -13.60 14.02 -16.63
C ILE A 180 -14.50 14.08 -17.85
N ALA A 181 -13.94 14.43 -19.01
CA ALA A 181 -14.68 14.46 -20.26
C ALA A 181 -15.02 13.02 -20.73
N PRO A 182 -16.11 12.85 -21.52
CA PRO A 182 -16.51 11.55 -22.05
C PRO A 182 -15.42 10.89 -22.89
N GLU A 183 -14.66 11.68 -23.65
CA GLU A 183 -13.65 11.15 -24.57
C GLU A 183 -12.24 11.41 -24.05
N ARG A 184 -11.38 10.44 -24.30
CA ARG A 184 -9.93 10.60 -24.13
C ARG A 184 -9.37 11.41 -25.29
N VAL A 185 -8.29 12.14 -25.05
CA VAL A 185 -7.56 12.92 -26.05
C VAL A 185 -6.19 12.31 -26.35
N ALA A 186 -5.69 12.52 -27.56
CA ALA A 186 -4.32 12.16 -27.89
C ALA A 186 -3.34 12.94 -27.01
N CYS A 187 -2.33 12.26 -26.51
CA CYS A 187 -1.29 12.87 -25.69
C CYS A 187 0.07 12.21 -25.99
N SER A 188 1.16 12.96 -25.84
CA SER A 188 2.49 12.45 -26.09
C SER A 188 2.92 11.49 -24.98
N HIS A 189 3.45 10.33 -25.38
CA HIS A 189 4.07 9.37 -24.45
C HIS A 189 5.35 8.82 -25.08
N PRO A 190 6.49 8.83 -24.39
CA PRO A 190 7.78 8.48 -25.00
C PRO A 190 7.87 7.03 -25.48
N LEU A 191 7.09 6.12 -24.91
CA LEU A 191 7.15 4.67 -25.17
C LEU A 191 5.87 4.08 -25.76
N ILE A 192 4.75 4.81 -25.79
CA ILE A 192 3.45 4.28 -26.24
C ILE A 192 2.96 5.13 -27.40
N PRO A 193 3.02 4.60 -28.64
CA PRO A 193 2.40 5.26 -29.79
C PRO A 193 0.89 5.42 -29.58
N ASP A 194 0.32 6.49 -30.09
CA ASP A 194 -1.13 6.77 -30.04
C ASP A 194 -1.73 6.75 -28.63
N HIS A 195 -0.91 7.12 -27.63
CA HIS A 195 -1.37 7.17 -26.25
C HIS A 195 -2.54 8.14 -26.09
N ARG A 196 -3.56 7.74 -25.31
CA ARG A 196 -4.73 8.55 -25.05
C ARG A 196 -4.87 8.81 -23.54
N CYS A 197 -4.87 10.10 -23.19
CA CYS A 197 -5.02 10.59 -21.83
C CYS A 197 -6.49 10.89 -21.51
N LEU A 198 -6.83 10.85 -20.21
CA LEU A 198 -8.05 11.47 -19.74
C LEU A 198 -7.99 12.97 -20.05
N ARG A 199 -9.10 13.56 -20.47
CA ARG A 199 -9.28 14.99 -20.61
C ARG A 199 -10.00 15.48 -19.37
N VAL A 200 -9.33 16.32 -18.58
CA VAL A 200 -9.80 16.74 -17.25
C VAL A 200 -9.78 18.26 -17.09
N ARG A 201 -10.58 18.76 -16.17
CA ARG A 201 -10.48 20.12 -15.63
C ARG A 201 -10.80 20.13 -14.14
N GLU A 202 -10.19 21.07 -13.40
CA GLU A 202 -10.49 21.23 -11.97
C GLU A 202 -11.81 21.95 -11.79
N ARG A 203 -12.62 21.48 -10.84
CA ARG A 203 -13.88 22.08 -10.41
C ARG A 203 -13.74 22.54 -8.97
N ARG A 204 -14.54 23.54 -8.62
CA ARG A 204 -14.62 24.08 -7.26
C ARG A 204 -16.06 24.09 -6.80
N TYR A 205 -16.23 23.91 -5.51
CA TYR A 205 -17.50 24.06 -4.82
C TYR A 205 -17.33 25.16 -3.76
N ASP A 206 -18.34 25.95 -3.55
CA ASP A 206 -18.35 26.92 -2.45
C ASP A 206 -18.65 26.23 -1.10
N ALA A 207 -18.70 27.03 -0.02
CA ALA A 207 -18.97 26.53 1.32
C ALA A 207 -20.37 25.90 1.49
N ALA A 208 -21.31 26.24 0.61
CA ALA A 208 -22.65 25.67 0.56
C ALA A 208 -22.71 24.37 -0.30
N GLY A 209 -21.61 23.97 -0.90
CA GLY A 209 -21.56 22.82 -1.79
C GLY A 209 -22.05 23.08 -3.20
N VAL A 210 -22.21 24.35 -3.60
CA VAL A 210 -22.66 24.72 -4.94
C VAL A 210 -21.47 24.73 -5.91
N LEU A 211 -21.64 24.03 -7.03
CA LEU A 211 -20.64 23.95 -8.08
C LEU A 211 -20.38 25.31 -8.71
N GLN A 212 -19.14 25.75 -8.69
CA GLN A 212 -18.68 27.00 -9.27
C GLN A 212 -18.23 26.83 -10.74
N PRO A 213 -18.14 27.92 -11.52
CA PRO A 213 -17.53 27.88 -12.84
C PRO A 213 -16.16 27.17 -12.81
N PRO A 214 -15.77 26.51 -13.90
CA PRO A 214 -14.47 25.80 -13.93
C PRO A 214 -13.32 26.73 -13.58
N ALA A 215 -12.39 26.23 -12.76
CA ALA A 215 -11.22 26.99 -12.35
C ALA A 215 -10.13 27.03 -13.44
N ALA A 216 -10.19 26.11 -14.41
CA ALA A 216 -9.23 25.95 -15.50
C ALA A 216 -9.90 25.35 -16.73
N ASP A 217 -9.23 25.50 -17.87
CA ASP A 217 -9.62 24.86 -19.12
C ASP A 217 -9.35 23.34 -19.09
N TRP A 218 -9.93 22.63 -20.06
CA TRP A 218 -9.70 21.23 -20.28
C TRP A 218 -8.23 20.97 -20.65
N GLN A 219 -7.61 19.99 -19.96
CA GLN A 219 -6.24 19.58 -20.19
C GLN A 219 -6.09 18.05 -20.18
N PRO A 220 -5.10 17.48 -20.87
CA PRO A 220 -4.79 16.06 -20.75
C PRO A 220 -4.19 15.76 -19.38
N LEU A 221 -4.66 14.66 -18.75
CA LEU A 221 -4.07 14.10 -17.54
C LEU A 221 -3.25 12.88 -17.91
N TYR A 222 -1.94 13.00 -17.79
CA TYR A 222 -0.98 11.93 -18.16
C TYR A 222 -0.93 10.80 -17.14
N GLN A 223 -1.19 11.11 -15.86
CA GLN A 223 -1.16 10.15 -14.78
C GLN A 223 -2.51 9.46 -14.63
N PRO A 224 -2.54 8.16 -14.30
CA PRO A 224 -3.77 7.49 -13.92
C PRO A 224 -4.31 8.04 -12.60
N ILE A 225 -5.61 8.05 -12.44
CA ILE A 225 -6.27 8.24 -11.16
C ILE A 225 -6.43 6.85 -10.53
N LYS A 226 -5.66 6.56 -9.48
CA LYS A 226 -5.72 5.26 -8.81
C LYS A 226 -7.12 5.01 -8.26
N GLY A 227 -7.69 3.84 -8.53
CA GLY A 227 -9.04 3.48 -8.10
C GLY A 227 -10.17 3.97 -9.02
N TYR A 228 -9.86 4.67 -10.12
CA TYR A 228 -10.83 5.08 -11.14
C TYR A 228 -10.55 4.42 -12.48
N GLU A 229 -11.60 3.83 -13.04
CA GLU A 229 -11.62 3.28 -14.40
C GLU A 229 -12.60 4.09 -15.23
N HIS A 230 -12.10 4.76 -16.25
CA HIS A 230 -12.90 5.55 -17.16
C HIS A 230 -13.52 4.64 -18.24
N ARG A 231 -14.81 4.85 -18.52
CA ARG A 231 -15.51 4.26 -19.64
C ARG A 231 -15.71 5.31 -20.72
N ASP A 232 -15.39 4.99 -21.95
CA ASP A 232 -15.56 5.90 -23.07
C ASP A 232 -17.06 6.27 -23.20
N GLY A 233 -17.35 7.54 -23.42
CA GLY A 233 -18.68 8.12 -23.40
C GLY A 233 -19.19 8.51 -22.03
N GLU A 234 -18.50 8.20 -20.94
CA GLU A 234 -18.89 8.55 -19.58
C GLU A 234 -18.30 9.91 -19.16
N HIS A 235 -19.16 10.84 -18.82
CA HIS A 235 -18.78 12.06 -18.11
C HIS A 235 -18.82 11.81 -16.61
N ALA A 236 -17.80 12.26 -15.87
CA ALA A 236 -17.75 12.10 -14.43
C ALA A 236 -17.20 13.35 -13.71
N ILE A 237 -17.64 13.54 -12.46
CA ILE A 237 -16.99 14.44 -11.51
C ILE A 237 -16.48 13.59 -10.35
N LEU A 238 -15.18 13.65 -10.13
CA LEU A 238 -14.48 12.85 -9.11
C LEU A 238 -13.97 13.78 -8.01
N ARG A 239 -14.13 13.39 -6.76
CA ARG A 239 -13.33 13.90 -5.66
C ARG A 239 -12.11 12.99 -5.53
N VAL A 240 -10.93 13.57 -5.66
CA VAL A 240 -9.65 12.85 -5.60
C VAL A 240 -8.76 13.46 -4.52
N LYS A 241 -7.88 12.64 -3.97
CA LYS A 241 -6.74 13.08 -3.16
C LYS A 241 -5.53 13.23 -4.09
N ARG A 242 -4.96 14.42 -4.13
CA ARG A 242 -3.72 14.75 -4.86
C ARG A 242 -2.56 14.76 -3.88
N PHE A 243 -1.58 13.88 -4.11
CA PHE A 243 -0.36 13.77 -3.34
C PHE A 243 0.84 14.19 -4.18
N THR A 244 1.93 14.53 -3.50
CA THR A 244 3.25 14.66 -4.10
C THR A 244 4.11 13.49 -3.65
N ASP A 245 4.55 12.66 -4.58
CA ASP A 245 5.50 11.58 -4.28
C ASP A 245 6.88 12.22 -4.01
N PRO A 246 7.46 12.04 -2.82
CA PRO A 246 8.77 12.60 -2.50
C PRO A 246 9.93 11.90 -3.24
N HIS A 247 9.70 10.69 -3.76
CA HIS A 247 10.71 9.88 -4.45
C HIS A 247 10.12 9.30 -5.74
N PRO A 248 9.72 10.15 -6.70
CA PRO A 248 9.14 9.65 -7.93
C PRO A 248 10.19 8.94 -8.77
N PRO A 249 9.85 7.86 -9.49
CA PRO A 249 10.70 7.31 -10.53
C PRO A 249 11.08 8.39 -11.56
N ALA A 250 12.28 8.29 -12.14
CA ALA A 250 12.85 9.32 -13.02
C ALA A 250 11.96 9.69 -14.23
N ASP A 251 11.13 8.77 -14.70
CA ASP A 251 10.26 8.92 -15.87
C ASP A 251 8.79 9.18 -15.51
N ARG A 252 8.48 9.46 -14.23
CA ARG A 252 7.11 9.67 -13.75
C ARG A 252 6.92 11.03 -13.10
N SER A 253 5.70 11.54 -13.21
CA SER A 253 5.29 12.71 -12.45
C SER A 253 5.34 12.45 -10.95
N SER A 254 5.77 13.45 -10.18
CA SER A 254 5.64 13.43 -8.72
C SER A 254 4.19 13.54 -8.25
N ARG A 255 3.26 13.98 -9.10
CA ARG A 255 1.84 14.07 -8.72
C ARG A 255 1.15 12.72 -8.80
N VAL A 256 0.46 12.34 -7.73
CA VAL A 256 -0.33 11.10 -7.63
C VAL A 256 -1.77 11.46 -7.30
N TYR A 257 -2.70 10.92 -8.09
CA TYR A 257 -4.14 11.10 -7.87
C TYR A 257 -4.75 9.78 -7.40
N ILE A 258 -5.54 9.84 -6.33
CA ILE A 258 -6.24 8.68 -5.78
C ILE A 258 -7.71 9.03 -5.66
N LEU A 259 -8.58 8.19 -6.22
CA LEU A 259 -10.02 8.35 -6.12
C LEU A 259 -10.45 8.27 -4.65
N ASP A 260 -11.18 9.28 -4.21
CA ASP A 260 -11.86 9.30 -2.93
C ASP A 260 -13.35 8.99 -3.12
N LEU A 261 -14.00 9.71 -4.03
CA LEU A 261 -15.43 9.55 -4.29
C LEU A 261 -15.78 9.90 -5.73
N VAL A 262 -16.70 9.14 -6.33
CA VAL A 262 -17.38 9.56 -7.56
C VAL A 262 -18.56 10.43 -7.16
N VAL A 263 -18.47 11.74 -7.43
CA VAL A 263 -19.48 12.71 -7.06
C VAL A 263 -20.67 12.64 -8.03
N GLN A 264 -20.36 12.55 -9.31
CA GLN A 264 -21.34 12.47 -10.38
C GLN A 264 -20.84 11.59 -11.50
N ARG A 265 -21.77 10.90 -12.15
CA ARG A 265 -21.53 10.08 -13.34
C ARG A 265 -22.74 10.18 -14.25
N SER A 266 -22.52 10.38 -15.56
CA SER A 266 -23.55 10.36 -16.60
C SER A 266 -22.98 9.80 -17.89
N ILE A 267 -23.83 9.15 -18.67
CA ILE A 267 -23.56 8.58 -20.01
C ILE A 267 -24.30 9.42 -21.02
#